data_f431649251a5c88e101dfb7b68b53ce8
#
_entry.id   f431649251a5c88e101dfb7b68b53ce8
#
_cell.length_a   1.000
_cell.length_b   1.000
_cell.length_c   1.000
_cell.angle_alpha   90.00
_cell.angle_beta   90.00
_cell.angle_gamma   90.00
#
_symmetry.space_group_name_H-M   'P 1'
#
loop_
_entity.id
_entity.type
_entity.pdbx_description
1 polymer ?
#
loop_
_entity_poly.entity_id
_entity_poly.type
_entity_poly.pdbx_seq_one_letter_code
_entity_poly.pdbx_strand_id
1 'polypeptide(L)'
;MSATGSSHAAASQAALLLDTKCTLGEGATWCARTGRFYWTDIEGARLWRYDPSDEGSTSWRMPERLATFALCADPRYLLLGLATHLAFFDLATGETRRIVDVEPGLNTRVNDGRCDRQGRFVFGTKDESAPVQPVGGFYRLNHDLSLERLPLPAPAISNSIAFSPDGATMYYCDSPTRAIRVCDYRADGGIANDRLFTQLTDATGEPDGSTVDCDGGLWNAQWGGRRVVRYGPDGVETERVDVPTAQPSCVALGGVDLDTLYVTSARCDLDADALAADAAAGGVFVAATARRGLPEPVFQGAPA
;
A
#
# COMPACT_ATOMS: atom_id res chain seq x y z
N MET A 1 11.04 42.86 13.45
CA MET A 1 11.45 41.94 12.37
C MET A 1 11.89 40.67 13.04
N SER A 2 10.97 39.72 13.17
CA SER A 2 11.26 38.38 13.72
C SER A 2 11.31 37.40 12.54
N ALA A 3 12.49 36.90 12.27
CA ALA A 3 12.68 35.83 11.29
C ALA A 3 12.17 34.52 11.89
N THR A 4 11.05 34.03 11.39
CA THR A 4 10.59 32.68 11.66
C THR A 4 11.49 31.72 10.88
N GLY A 5 12.47 31.15 11.56
CA GLY A 5 13.30 30.08 11.04
C GLY A 5 12.45 28.85 10.83
N SER A 6 12.14 28.51 9.59
CA SER A 6 11.63 27.20 9.19
C SER A 6 12.74 26.19 9.48
N SER A 7 12.62 25.44 10.58
CA SER A 7 13.49 24.27 10.80
C SER A 7 13.05 23.17 9.83
N HIS A 8 13.72 23.08 8.70
CA HIS A 8 13.66 21.87 7.89
C HIS A 8 14.25 20.74 8.74
N ALA A 9 13.42 19.81 9.18
CA ALA A 9 13.91 18.55 9.74
C ALA A 9 14.85 17.92 8.69
N ALA A 10 16.02 17.47 9.13
CA ALA A 10 16.97 16.80 8.24
C ALA A 10 16.27 15.62 7.58
N ALA A 11 16.28 15.54 6.24
CA ALA A 11 15.74 14.43 5.52
C ALA A 11 16.47 13.15 5.99
N SER A 12 15.71 12.16 6.46
CA SER A 12 16.26 10.84 6.76
C SER A 12 16.40 10.06 5.47
N GLN A 13 17.39 9.17 5.39
CA GLN A 13 17.61 8.33 4.21
C GLN A 13 17.30 6.88 4.55
N ALA A 14 16.54 6.20 3.68
CA ALA A 14 16.29 4.77 3.79
C ALA A 14 17.53 3.97 3.33
N ALA A 15 17.77 2.84 3.97
CA ALA A 15 18.81 1.88 3.60
C ALA A 15 18.18 0.64 2.94
N LEU A 16 18.89 0.03 2.00
CA LEU A 16 18.48 -1.24 1.42
C LEU A 16 18.51 -2.34 2.50
N LEU A 17 17.36 -2.98 2.72
CA LEU A 17 17.25 -4.14 3.62
C LEU A 17 17.40 -5.44 2.83
N LEU A 18 16.65 -5.60 1.73
CA LEU A 18 16.62 -6.81 0.93
C LEU A 18 16.70 -6.47 -0.56
N ASP A 19 17.65 -7.09 -1.24
CA ASP A 19 17.81 -6.94 -2.70
C ASP A 19 16.98 -8.00 -3.45
N THR A 20 15.64 -7.86 -3.40
CA THR A 20 14.70 -8.85 -3.93
C THR A 20 14.46 -8.78 -5.42
N LYS A 21 14.87 -7.68 -6.06
CA LYS A 21 14.69 -7.45 -7.51
C LYS A 21 13.24 -7.62 -7.96
N CYS A 22 12.27 -7.25 -7.13
CA CYS A 22 10.87 -7.31 -7.48
C CYS A 22 10.60 -6.50 -8.77
N THR A 23 9.87 -7.08 -9.70
CA THR A 23 9.43 -6.35 -10.89
C THR A 23 8.49 -5.22 -10.47
N LEU A 24 7.53 -5.51 -9.58
CA LEU A 24 6.64 -4.53 -8.99
C LEU A 24 6.37 -4.92 -7.53
N GLY A 25 7.29 -4.51 -6.64
CA GLY A 25 7.14 -4.71 -5.19
C GLY A 25 6.04 -3.81 -4.65
N GLU A 26 5.06 -4.37 -3.92
CA GLU A 26 3.87 -3.68 -3.45
C GLU A 26 3.30 -4.28 -2.17
N GLY A 27 2.19 -3.72 -1.65
CA GLY A 27 1.42 -4.30 -0.56
C GLY A 27 2.19 -4.41 0.75
N ALA A 28 3.10 -3.47 1.03
CA ALA A 28 3.89 -3.44 2.26
C ALA A 28 3.01 -3.56 3.51
N THR A 29 3.22 -4.61 4.31
CA THR A 29 2.38 -4.92 5.48
C THR A 29 3.22 -5.50 6.61
N TRP A 30 3.14 -4.91 7.81
CA TRP A 30 3.73 -5.44 9.02
C TRP A 30 2.72 -6.24 9.83
N CYS A 31 3.02 -7.49 10.11
CA CYS A 31 2.22 -8.32 11.02
C CYS A 31 2.76 -8.21 12.45
N ALA A 32 2.19 -7.34 13.27
CA ALA A 32 2.61 -7.16 14.67
C ALA A 32 2.42 -8.44 15.51
N ARG A 33 1.47 -9.31 15.14
CA ARG A 33 1.22 -10.59 15.82
C ARG A 33 2.38 -11.59 15.69
N THR A 34 3.09 -11.57 14.54
CA THR A 34 4.19 -12.50 14.27
C THR A 34 5.56 -11.83 14.20
N GLY A 35 5.62 -10.48 14.23
CA GLY A 35 6.85 -9.72 14.07
C GLY A 35 7.47 -9.85 12.67
N ARG A 36 6.64 -9.99 11.63
CA ARG A 36 7.11 -10.25 10.26
C ARG A 36 6.60 -9.21 9.28
N PHE A 37 7.45 -8.89 8.31
CA PHE A 37 7.10 -8.03 7.19
C PHE A 37 6.69 -8.87 5.98
N TYR A 38 5.58 -8.47 5.33
CA TYR A 38 5.06 -9.10 4.13
C TYR A 38 4.95 -8.07 3.00
N TRP A 39 5.14 -8.52 1.76
CA TRP A 39 4.90 -7.72 0.56
C TRP A 39 4.64 -8.64 -0.63
N THR A 40 4.20 -8.07 -1.75
CA THR A 40 4.01 -8.78 -3.01
C THR A 40 4.99 -8.29 -4.08
N ASP A 41 5.32 -9.14 -5.03
CA ASP A 41 5.80 -8.78 -6.36
C ASP A 41 4.66 -9.07 -7.33
N ILE A 42 3.94 -8.02 -7.72
CA ILE A 42 2.72 -8.16 -8.53
C ILE A 42 3.04 -8.87 -9.84
N GLU A 43 3.97 -8.34 -10.63
CA GLU A 43 4.32 -8.88 -11.95
C GLU A 43 5.09 -10.20 -11.85
N GLY A 44 5.79 -10.43 -10.75
CA GLY A 44 6.44 -11.71 -10.43
C GLY A 44 5.45 -12.77 -9.92
N ALA A 45 4.18 -12.42 -9.67
CA ALA A 45 3.16 -13.28 -9.07
C ALA A 45 3.68 -13.98 -7.80
N ARG A 46 4.19 -13.20 -6.84
CA ARG A 46 4.79 -13.71 -5.60
C ARG A 46 4.28 -12.95 -4.38
N LEU A 47 4.03 -13.70 -3.32
CA LEU A 47 3.95 -13.20 -1.96
C LEU A 47 5.30 -13.41 -1.29
N TRP A 48 5.80 -12.43 -0.58
CA TRP A 48 7.04 -12.48 0.18
C TRP A 48 6.79 -12.25 1.66
N ARG A 49 7.65 -12.82 2.49
CA ARG A 49 7.72 -12.62 3.94
C ARG A 49 9.17 -12.51 4.39
N TYR A 50 9.47 -11.54 5.21
CA TYR A 50 10.75 -11.37 5.89
C TYR A 50 10.57 -11.53 7.39
N ASP A 51 11.48 -12.26 8.02
CA ASP A 51 11.54 -12.44 9.46
C ASP A 51 12.79 -11.72 10.00
N PRO A 52 12.65 -10.59 10.72
CA PRO A 52 13.80 -9.86 11.27
C PRO A 52 14.59 -10.65 12.31
N SER A 53 14.04 -11.71 12.91
CA SER A 53 14.70 -12.48 13.96
C SER A 53 15.83 -13.36 13.44
N ASP A 54 15.77 -13.79 12.19
CA ASP A 54 16.77 -14.61 11.53
C ASP A 54 17.27 -14.00 10.20
N GLU A 55 16.82 -12.79 9.90
CA GLU A 55 17.08 -12.07 8.63
C GLU A 55 16.69 -12.87 7.38
N GLY A 56 15.83 -13.88 7.56
CA GLY A 56 15.38 -14.80 6.52
C GLY A 56 14.22 -14.27 5.71
N SER A 57 14.18 -14.62 4.43
CA SER A 57 13.03 -14.36 3.58
C SER A 57 12.46 -15.64 3.00
N THR A 58 11.14 -15.68 2.86
CA THR A 58 10.39 -16.79 2.25
C THR A 58 9.45 -16.21 1.19
N SER A 59 9.23 -16.92 0.10
CA SER A 59 8.23 -16.52 -0.88
C SER A 59 7.36 -17.67 -1.34
N TRP A 60 6.12 -17.34 -1.73
CA TRP A 60 5.16 -18.26 -2.34
C TRP A 60 4.82 -17.77 -3.75
N ARG A 61 4.80 -18.69 -4.70
CA ARG A 61 4.28 -18.38 -6.03
C ARG A 61 2.75 -18.38 -5.98
N MET A 62 2.16 -17.33 -6.53
CA MET A 62 0.71 -17.18 -6.62
C MET A 62 0.19 -17.69 -7.96
N PRO A 63 -1.10 -18.08 -8.04
CA PRO A 63 -1.69 -18.61 -9.28
C PRO A 63 -1.78 -17.55 -10.40
N GLU A 64 -1.86 -16.28 -10.02
CA GLU A 64 -1.80 -15.12 -10.92
C GLU A 64 -1.15 -13.93 -10.19
N ARG A 65 -1.06 -12.77 -10.83
CA ARG A 65 -0.54 -11.55 -10.22
C ARG A 65 -1.29 -11.24 -8.92
N LEU A 66 -0.54 -11.10 -7.83
CA LEU A 66 -1.04 -10.72 -6.51
C LEU A 66 -0.80 -9.21 -6.32
N ALA A 67 -1.86 -8.43 -6.39
CA ALA A 67 -1.75 -6.98 -6.31
C ALA A 67 -1.64 -6.50 -4.86
N THR A 68 -2.46 -7.04 -3.98
CA THR A 68 -2.54 -6.66 -2.58
C THR A 68 -3.03 -7.86 -1.75
N PHE A 69 -2.92 -7.76 -0.43
CA PHE A 69 -3.43 -8.78 0.48
C PHE A 69 -3.75 -8.16 1.84
N ALA A 70 -4.48 -8.90 2.67
CA ALA A 70 -4.71 -8.55 4.06
C ALA A 70 -4.41 -9.72 4.99
N LEU A 71 -3.94 -9.41 6.19
CA LEU A 71 -3.86 -10.35 7.29
C LEU A 71 -5.29 -10.73 7.71
N CYS A 72 -5.52 -12.01 8.04
CA CYS A 72 -6.82 -12.45 8.55
C CYS A 72 -6.84 -12.58 10.08
N ALA A 73 -8.03 -12.56 10.67
CA ALA A 73 -8.24 -12.83 12.10
C ALA A 73 -7.68 -14.21 12.48
N ASP A 74 -7.95 -15.23 11.66
CA ASP A 74 -7.26 -16.52 11.75
C ASP A 74 -5.87 -16.38 11.09
N PRO A 75 -4.76 -16.52 11.87
CA PRO A 75 -3.39 -16.34 11.37
C PRO A 75 -2.95 -17.39 10.35
N ARG A 76 -3.71 -18.45 10.18
CA ARG A 76 -3.49 -19.45 9.14
C ARG A 76 -3.71 -18.90 7.73
N TYR A 77 -4.59 -17.91 7.60
CA TYR A 77 -5.01 -17.40 6.31
C TYR A 77 -4.53 -15.97 6.04
N LEU A 78 -4.36 -15.69 4.76
CA LEU A 78 -4.34 -14.33 4.20
C LEU A 78 -5.52 -14.18 3.24
N LEU A 79 -6.05 -12.97 3.17
CA LEU A 79 -6.95 -12.58 2.09
C LEU A 79 -6.10 -12.01 0.95
N LEU A 80 -6.22 -12.57 -0.25
CA LEU A 80 -5.50 -12.14 -1.44
C LEU A 80 -6.39 -11.28 -2.35
N GLY A 81 -5.87 -10.16 -2.83
CA GLY A 81 -6.37 -9.42 -3.99
C GLY A 81 -5.56 -9.82 -5.22
N LEU A 82 -5.98 -10.89 -5.88
CA LEU A 82 -5.40 -11.36 -7.14
C LEU A 82 -5.89 -10.47 -8.29
N ALA A 83 -5.22 -10.51 -9.43
CA ALA A 83 -5.54 -9.62 -10.55
C ALA A 83 -7.03 -9.60 -10.90
N THR A 84 -7.68 -10.77 -10.91
CA THR A 84 -9.06 -10.94 -11.39
C THR A 84 -10.09 -11.25 -10.30
N HIS A 85 -9.65 -11.59 -9.09
CA HIS A 85 -10.56 -12.05 -8.03
C HIS A 85 -9.94 -11.95 -6.63
N LEU A 86 -10.80 -12.06 -5.62
CA LEU A 86 -10.36 -12.23 -4.24
C LEU A 86 -10.35 -13.72 -3.86
N ALA A 87 -9.38 -14.11 -3.00
CA ALA A 87 -9.25 -15.48 -2.52
C ALA A 87 -8.67 -15.53 -1.11
N PHE A 88 -8.98 -16.57 -0.34
CA PHE A 88 -8.18 -16.92 0.83
C PHE A 88 -6.95 -17.74 0.42
N PHE A 89 -5.85 -17.55 1.13
CA PHE A 89 -4.62 -18.31 0.98
C PHE A 89 -4.26 -18.96 2.32
N ASP A 90 -4.09 -20.28 2.31
CA ASP A 90 -3.67 -21.04 3.48
C ASP A 90 -2.13 -21.07 3.54
N LEU A 91 -1.56 -20.39 4.53
CA LEU A 91 -0.10 -20.31 4.72
C LEU A 91 0.54 -21.67 5.05
N ALA A 92 -0.23 -22.65 5.54
CA ALA A 92 0.28 -23.98 5.88
C ALA A 92 0.33 -24.93 4.67
N THR A 93 -0.66 -24.85 3.79
CA THR A 93 -0.77 -25.77 2.62
C THR A 93 -0.36 -25.12 1.31
N GLY A 94 -0.39 -23.77 1.22
CA GLY A 94 -0.19 -23.03 -0.02
C GLY A 94 -1.41 -23.05 -0.95
N GLU A 95 -2.55 -23.53 -0.49
CA GLU A 95 -3.77 -23.59 -1.27
C GLU A 95 -4.51 -22.26 -1.30
N THR A 96 -5.12 -21.93 -2.43
CA THR A 96 -5.99 -20.78 -2.59
C THR A 96 -7.45 -21.21 -2.71
N ARG A 97 -8.34 -20.43 -2.05
CA ARG A 97 -9.78 -20.62 -2.15
C ARG A 97 -10.44 -19.35 -2.65
N ARG A 98 -10.97 -19.40 -3.88
CA ARG A 98 -11.64 -18.26 -4.53
C ARG A 98 -12.87 -17.82 -3.73
N ILE A 99 -13.07 -16.50 -3.64
CA ILE A 99 -14.21 -15.87 -2.98
C ILE A 99 -15.15 -15.25 -4.02
N VAL A 100 -14.67 -14.25 -4.79
CA VAL A 100 -15.50 -13.46 -5.70
C VAL A 100 -14.65 -12.86 -6.81
N ASP A 101 -15.22 -12.77 -8.01
CA ASP A 101 -14.61 -12.10 -9.16
C ASP A 101 -14.70 -10.58 -9.01
N VAL A 102 -13.67 -9.89 -9.50
CA VAL A 102 -13.60 -8.43 -9.52
C VAL A 102 -13.66 -7.96 -10.97
N GLU A 103 -14.62 -7.09 -11.29
CA GLU A 103 -14.80 -6.46 -12.61
C GLU A 103 -14.74 -7.43 -13.79
N PRO A 104 -15.49 -8.55 -13.79
CA PRO A 104 -15.44 -9.52 -14.89
C PRO A 104 -15.81 -8.85 -16.22
N GLY A 105 -14.94 -9.02 -17.22
CA GLY A 105 -15.14 -8.46 -18.57
C GLY A 105 -14.57 -7.06 -18.78
N LEU A 106 -14.01 -6.41 -17.76
CA LEU A 106 -13.22 -5.19 -17.91
C LEU A 106 -11.73 -5.52 -18.08
N ASN A 107 -11.01 -4.64 -18.78
CA ASN A 107 -9.55 -4.73 -18.88
C ASN A 107 -8.88 -4.08 -17.69
N THR A 108 -9.23 -4.54 -16.49
CA THR A 108 -8.74 -4.02 -15.21
C THR A 108 -8.16 -5.14 -14.36
N ARG A 109 -7.36 -4.79 -13.37
CA ARG A 109 -6.93 -5.69 -12.31
C ARG A 109 -7.08 -5.03 -10.94
N VAL A 110 -7.16 -5.83 -9.88
CA VAL A 110 -6.98 -5.35 -8.51
C VAL A 110 -5.62 -4.64 -8.40
N ASN A 111 -5.55 -3.55 -7.63
CA ASN A 111 -4.32 -2.81 -7.37
C ASN A 111 -4.05 -2.69 -5.87
N ASP A 112 -4.18 -1.52 -5.27
CA ASP A 112 -3.94 -1.30 -3.85
C ASP A 112 -5.14 -1.69 -3.00
N GLY A 113 -4.91 -2.05 -1.73
CA GLY A 113 -5.97 -2.38 -0.78
C GLY A 113 -5.48 -2.53 0.65
N ARG A 114 -6.39 -2.24 1.61
CA ARG A 114 -6.12 -2.28 3.04
C ARG A 114 -7.40 -2.58 3.82
N CYS A 115 -7.28 -3.22 5.00
CA CYS A 115 -8.42 -3.34 5.89
C CYS A 115 -8.78 -2.01 6.55
N ASP A 116 -10.08 -1.73 6.65
CA ASP A 116 -10.58 -0.65 7.50
C ASP A 116 -10.48 -1.04 9.00
N ARG A 117 -10.76 -0.08 9.89
CA ARG A 117 -10.67 -0.32 11.34
C ARG A 117 -11.74 -1.29 11.87
N GLN A 118 -12.75 -1.59 11.08
CA GLN A 118 -13.76 -2.61 11.37
C GLN A 118 -13.36 -4.00 10.85
N GLY A 119 -12.25 -4.12 10.12
CA GLY A 119 -11.76 -5.40 9.57
C GLY A 119 -12.45 -5.83 8.28
N ARG A 120 -13.02 -4.91 7.50
CA ARG A 120 -13.48 -5.14 6.13
C ARG A 120 -12.33 -4.78 5.18
N PHE A 121 -12.20 -5.47 4.06
CA PHE A 121 -11.13 -5.21 3.11
C PHE A 121 -11.58 -4.23 2.03
N VAL A 122 -10.95 -3.06 1.98
CA VAL A 122 -11.18 -2.03 0.98
C VAL A 122 -10.03 -2.06 -0.02
N PHE A 123 -10.36 -2.07 -1.31
CA PHE A 123 -9.37 -2.12 -2.38
C PHE A 123 -9.86 -1.36 -3.61
N GLY A 124 -8.96 -1.08 -4.52
CA GLY A 124 -9.29 -0.49 -5.80
C GLY A 124 -8.71 -1.29 -6.96
N THR A 125 -9.11 -0.92 -8.17
CA THR A 125 -8.65 -1.51 -9.41
C THR A 125 -7.89 -0.51 -10.26
N LYS A 126 -7.09 -1.00 -11.21
CA LYS A 126 -6.41 -0.18 -12.20
C LYS A 126 -6.72 -0.71 -13.61
N ASP A 127 -6.81 0.22 -14.56
CA ASP A 127 -6.90 -0.09 -15.99
C ASP A 127 -5.56 -0.62 -16.53
N GLU A 128 -5.62 -1.61 -17.41
CA GLU A 128 -4.45 -2.21 -18.07
C GLU A 128 -4.30 -1.76 -19.53
N SER A 129 -5.10 -0.78 -19.97
CA SER A 129 -4.95 -0.19 -21.31
C SER A 129 -3.77 0.79 -21.37
N ALA A 130 -3.32 1.07 -22.59
CA ALA A 130 -2.34 2.11 -22.86
C ALA A 130 -2.90 3.09 -23.92
N PRO A 131 -3.13 4.37 -23.60
CA PRO A 131 -3.00 4.98 -22.25
C PRO A 131 -4.10 4.51 -21.27
N VAL A 132 -3.77 4.51 -19.97
CA VAL A 132 -4.73 4.15 -18.90
C VAL A 132 -5.93 5.09 -18.88
N GLN A 133 -7.12 4.55 -18.59
CA GLN A 133 -8.38 5.26 -18.53
C GLN A 133 -9.04 5.11 -17.14
N PRO A 134 -9.83 6.11 -16.68
CA PRO A 134 -10.51 6.04 -15.38
C PRO A 134 -11.76 5.15 -15.45
N VAL A 135 -11.57 3.85 -15.63
CA VAL A 135 -12.63 2.83 -15.78
C VAL A 135 -12.73 1.89 -14.59
N GLY A 136 -11.76 1.93 -13.68
CA GLY A 136 -11.72 1.10 -12.47
C GLY A 136 -12.77 1.47 -11.44
N GLY A 137 -12.66 0.85 -10.26
CA GLY A 137 -13.53 1.11 -9.12
C GLY A 137 -12.81 0.96 -7.79
N PHE A 138 -13.45 1.47 -6.74
CA PHE A 138 -13.11 1.16 -5.35
C PHE A 138 -14.18 0.23 -4.79
N TYR A 139 -13.76 -0.77 -4.03
CA TYR A 139 -14.61 -1.85 -3.54
C TYR A 139 -14.35 -2.13 -2.07
N ARG A 140 -15.33 -2.74 -1.41
CA ARG A 140 -15.22 -3.27 -0.07
C ARG A 140 -15.72 -4.70 -0.02
N LEU A 141 -14.88 -5.62 0.48
CA LEU A 141 -15.29 -6.96 0.86
C LEU A 141 -15.71 -6.94 2.33
N ASN A 142 -16.97 -7.26 2.61
CA ASN A 142 -17.53 -7.33 3.94
C ASN A 142 -17.19 -8.66 4.64
N HIS A 143 -17.49 -8.78 5.94
CA HIS A 143 -17.19 -9.98 6.73
C HIS A 143 -17.95 -11.23 6.24
N ASP A 144 -19.10 -11.04 5.65
CA ASP A 144 -19.94 -12.09 5.05
C ASP A 144 -19.50 -12.46 3.62
N LEU A 145 -18.38 -11.92 3.17
CA LEU A 145 -17.79 -12.09 1.85
C LEU A 145 -18.60 -11.44 0.70
N SER A 146 -19.58 -10.61 1.02
CA SER A 146 -20.26 -9.77 0.01
C SER A 146 -19.32 -8.67 -0.49
N LEU A 147 -19.32 -8.44 -1.81
CA LEU A 147 -18.53 -7.40 -2.46
C LEU A 147 -19.43 -6.20 -2.79
N GLU A 148 -19.00 -5.03 -2.38
CA GLU A 148 -19.71 -3.77 -2.61
C GLU A 148 -18.82 -2.79 -3.37
N ARG A 149 -19.35 -2.14 -4.41
CA ARG A 149 -18.67 -1.02 -5.06
C ARG A 149 -18.92 0.26 -4.28
N LEU A 150 -17.85 0.98 -3.95
CA LEU A 150 -17.93 2.22 -3.18
C LEU A 150 -18.32 3.40 -4.10
N PRO A 151 -19.09 4.38 -3.60
CA PRO A 151 -19.53 5.55 -4.37
C PRO A 151 -18.40 6.60 -4.45
N LEU A 152 -17.24 6.20 -4.99
CA LEU A 152 -16.08 7.04 -5.23
C LEU A 152 -15.85 7.20 -6.74
N PRO A 153 -15.17 8.28 -7.19
CA PRO A 153 -14.81 8.45 -8.59
C PRO A 153 -14.02 7.26 -9.13
N ALA A 154 -14.29 6.86 -10.36
CA ALA A 154 -13.57 5.79 -11.03
C ALA A 154 -12.09 6.17 -11.22
N PRO A 155 -11.11 5.36 -10.75
CA PRO A 155 -9.70 5.63 -10.95
C PRO A 155 -9.21 5.02 -12.27
N ALA A 156 -8.14 5.60 -12.81
CA ALA A 156 -7.28 4.94 -13.77
C ALA A 156 -6.30 3.98 -13.06
N ILE A 157 -5.71 4.43 -11.95
CA ILE A 157 -4.80 3.64 -11.10
C ILE A 157 -5.11 3.96 -9.63
N SER A 158 -5.89 3.09 -8.98
CA SER A 158 -6.22 3.25 -7.56
C SER A 158 -5.03 3.01 -6.65
N ASN A 159 -4.75 3.92 -5.74
CA ASN A 159 -3.68 3.81 -4.75
C ASN A 159 -3.99 4.56 -3.46
N SER A 160 -3.05 4.58 -2.51
CA SER A 160 -3.08 5.31 -1.23
C SER A 160 -4.23 4.95 -0.30
N ILE A 161 -4.79 3.74 -0.42
CA ILE A 161 -5.89 3.32 0.47
C ILE A 161 -5.37 3.19 1.90
N ALA A 162 -5.87 4.06 2.78
CA ALA A 162 -5.48 4.11 4.19
C ALA A 162 -6.61 4.68 5.04
N PHE A 163 -6.56 4.44 6.36
CA PHE A 163 -7.59 4.87 7.30
C PHE A 163 -6.96 5.58 8.49
N SER A 164 -7.61 6.67 8.95
CA SER A 164 -7.21 7.35 10.18
C SER A 164 -7.21 6.43 11.40
N PRO A 165 -6.51 6.77 12.49
CA PRO A 165 -6.46 5.93 13.69
C PRO A 165 -7.84 5.61 14.29
N ASP A 166 -8.77 6.56 14.23
CA ASP A 166 -10.16 6.40 14.69
C ASP A 166 -11.08 5.73 13.66
N GLY A 167 -10.59 5.52 12.42
CA GLY A 167 -11.36 4.94 11.33
C GLY A 167 -12.43 5.85 10.73
N ALA A 168 -12.46 7.12 11.11
CA ALA A 168 -13.47 8.08 10.63
C ALA A 168 -13.12 8.71 9.27
N THR A 169 -11.91 8.50 8.79
CA THR A 169 -11.39 9.07 7.55
C THR A 169 -10.77 7.97 6.69
N MET A 170 -11.10 7.94 5.40
CA MET A 170 -10.45 7.13 4.38
C MET A 170 -9.67 8.01 3.42
N TYR A 171 -8.43 7.66 3.17
CA TYR A 171 -7.56 8.24 2.13
C TYR A 171 -7.55 7.35 0.91
N TYR A 172 -7.41 7.94 -0.26
CA TYR A 172 -7.26 7.23 -1.54
C TYR A 172 -6.75 8.16 -2.63
N CYS A 173 -6.26 7.62 -3.74
CA CYS A 173 -5.89 8.41 -4.90
C CYS A 173 -6.17 7.67 -6.22
N ASP A 174 -6.17 8.44 -7.30
CA ASP A 174 -5.92 8.02 -8.66
C ASP A 174 -4.54 8.58 -9.04
N SER A 175 -3.51 7.73 -9.10
CA SER A 175 -2.11 8.15 -9.20
C SER A 175 -1.82 9.15 -10.32
N PRO A 176 -2.34 8.99 -11.56
CA PRO A 176 -2.11 9.96 -12.64
C PRO A 176 -2.64 11.37 -12.35
N THR A 177 -3.59 11.51 -11.43
CA THR A 177 -4.10 12.83 -11.04
C THR A 177 -3.15 13.58 -10.11
N ARG A 178 -2.19 12.84 -9.49
CA ARG A 178 -1.21 13.36 -8.53
C ARG A 178 -1.85 13.99 -7.30
N ALA A 179 -3.11 13.63 -7.01
CA ALA A 179 -3.89 14.13 -5.90
C ALA A 179 -4.23 12.98 -4.94
N ILE A 180 -3.92 13.14 -3.67
CA ILE A 180 -4.49 12.30 -2.61
C ILE A 180 -5.78 12.95 -2.17
N ARG A 181 -6.84 12.16 -2.11
CA ARG A 181 -8.18 12.58 -1.67
C ARG A 181 -8.50 11.96 -0.32
N VAL A 182 -9.49 12.51 0.33
CA VAL A 182 -9.96 12.06 1.63
C VAL A 182 -11.49 12.16 1.67
N CYS A 183 -12.12 11.18 2.31
CA CYS A 183 -13.55 11.22 2.58
C CYS A 183 -13.85 10.85 4.03
N ASP A 184 -14.99 11.29 4.53
CA ASP A 184 -15.52 10.81 5.80
C ASP A 184 -15.96 9.36 5.62
N TYR A 185 -15.49 8.49 6.53
CA TYR A 185 -15.74 7.05 6.49
C TYR A 185 -16.36 6.61 7.80
N ARG A 186 -17.63 6.21 7.78
CA ARG A 186 -18.36 5.82 8.98
C ARG A 186 -18.15 4.35 9.34
N ALA A 187 -18.32 3.99 10.60
CA ALA A 187 -18.19 2.61 11.06
C ALA A 187 -19.17 1.65 10.36
N ASP A 188 -20.35 2.14 9.94
CA ASP A 188 -21.30 1.38 9.11
C ASP A 188 -20.84 1.23 7.65
N GLY A 189 -19.76 1.92 7.29
CA GLY A 189 -19.17 1.93 5.95
C GLY A 189 -19.69 3.01 5.03
N GLY A 190 -20.56 3.91 5.51
CA GLY A 190 -21.03 5.06 4.74
C GLY A 190 -19.90 6.02 4.43
N ILE A 191 -19.91 6.56 3.21
CA ILE A 191 -18.91 7.50 2.68
C ILE A 191 -19.60 8.84 2.42
N ALA A 192 -18.92 9.94 2.80
CA ALA A 192 -19.40 11.31 2.58
C ALA A 192 -18.22 12.29 2.44
N ASN A 193 -18.52 13.51 1.99
CA ASN A 193 -17.58 14.64 2.01
C ASN A 193 -16.23 14.35 1.32
N ASP A 194 -16.28 13.73 0.13
CA ASP A 194 -15.09 13.52 -0.70
C ASP A 194 -14.45 14.88 -1.06
N ARG A 195 -13.14 15.03 -0.75
CA ARG A 195 -12.40 16.27 -0.92
C ARG A 195 -10.92 16.03 -1.17
N LEU A 196 -10.25 17.04 -1.72
CA LEU A 196 -8.80 17.04 -1.86
C LEU A 196 -8.15 17.04 -0.45
N PHE A 197 -7.19 16.13 -0.24
CA PHE A 197 -6.33 16.15 0.93
C PHE A 197 -5.03 16.87 0.64
N THR A 198 -4.31 16.45 -0.40
CA THR A 198 -3.08 17.13 -0.84
C THR A 198 -2.86 16.92 -2.35
N GLN A 199 -2.14 17.86 -2.96
CA GLN A 199 -1.77 17.82 -4.37
C GLN A 199 -0.24 17.81 -4.47
N LEU A 200 0.33 16.81 -5.13
CA LEU A 200 1.75 16.81 -5.45
C LEU A 200 2.04 17.87 -6.51
N THR A 201 2.83 18.87 -6.16
CA THR A 201 3.09 20.04 -7.00
C THR A 201 4.41 19.96 -7.75
N ASP A 202 5.38 19.21 -7.26
CA ASP A 202 6.63 19.05 -8.00
C ASP A 202 6.46 18.11 -9.21
N ALA A 203 7.31 18.28 -10.21
CA ALA A 203 7.19 17.55 -11.48
C ALA A 203 7.53 16.04 -11.34
N THR A 204 8.08 15.62 -10.21
CA THR A 204 8.53 14.26 -9.97
C THR A 204 7.64 13.54 -8.99
N GLY A 205 7.29 12.31 -9.28
CA GLY A 205 6.56 11.42 -8.40
C GLY A 205 5.03 11.49 -8.55
N GLU A 206 4.43 10.33 -8.43
CA GLU A 206 2.99 10.11 -8.32
C GLU A 206 2.68 9.47 -6.97
N PRO A 207 1.54 9.77 -6.32
CA PRO A 207 1.19 9.13 -5.06
C PRO A 207 0.91 7.64 -5.31
N ASP A 208 1.54 6.79 -4.50
CA ASP A 208 1.40 5.34 -4.56
C ASP A 208 0.93 4.80 -3.21
N GLY A 209 1.38 3.66 -2.73
CA GLY A 209 0.93 3.05 -1.50
C GLY A 209 1.15 3.92 -0.26
N SER A 210 0.23 3.87 0.69
CA SER A 210 0.22 4.69 1.90
C SER A 210 -0.03 3.90 3.18
N THR A 211 0.42 4.46 4.32
CA THR A 211 0.03 4.03 5.67
C THR A 211 -0.18 5.23 6.58
N VAL A 212 -0.89 5.05 7.70
CA VAL A 212 -1.16 6.12 8.68
C VAL A 212 -0.49 5.77 10.01
N ASP A 213 0.20 6.74 10.61
CA ASP A 213 0.78 6.60 11.94
C ASP A 213 -0.22 6.90 13.08
N CYS A 214 0.20 6.66 14.34
CA CYS A 214 -0.66 6.86 15.51
C CYS A 214 -1.03 8.33 15.76
N ASP A 215 -0.29 9.28 15.20
CA ASP A 215 -0.57 10.71 15.28
C ASP A 215 -1.51 11.19 14.15
N GLY A 216 -1.96 10.27 13.29
CA GLY A 216 -2.84 10.56 12.14
C GLY A 216 -2.11 11.09 10.91
N GLY A 217 -0.78 11.06 10.89
CA GLY A 217 0.01 11.43 9.71
C GLY A 217 -0.03 10.35 8.64
N LEU A 218 -0.27 10.76 7.38
CA LEU A 218 -0.27 9.88 6.22
C LEU A 218 1.14 9.80 5.62
N TRP A 219 1.72 8.62 5.61
CA TRP A 219 2.97 8.31 4.91
C TRP A 219 2.65 7.77 3.52
N ASN A 220 3.20 8.39 2.49
CA ASN A 220 2.95 8.06 1.09
C ASN A 220 4.25 7.81 0.33
N ALA A 221 4.38 6.66 -0.30
CA ALA A 221 5.42 6.42 -1.28
C ALA A 221 5.13 7.22 -2.55
N GLN A 222 6.16 7.82 -3.15
CA GLN A 222 6.01 8.61 -4.37
C GLN A 222 6.75 7.93 -5.52
N TRP A 223 6.00 7.24 -6.36
CA TRP A 223 6.50 6.58 -7.56
C TRP A 223 7.23 7.56 -8.48
N GLY A 224 8.44 7.25 -8.89
CA GLY A 224 9.29 8.17 -9.65
C GLY A 224 9.89 9.32 -8.85
N GLY A 225 9.50 9.47 -7.57
CA GLY A 225 9.89 10.59 -6.71
C GLY A 225 11.10 10.32 -5.82
N ARG A 226 11.61 9.07 -5.75
CA ARG A 226 12.76 8.65 -4.91
C ARG A 226 12.58 8.97 -3.43
N ARG A 227 11.35 8.99 -2.92
CA ARG A 227 11.05 9.41 -1.54
C ARG A 227 9.74 8.83 -1.01
N VAL A 228 9.64 8.85 0.31
CA VAL A 228 8.39 8.74 1.06
C VAL A 228 8.14 10.09 1.74
N VAL A 229 6.91 10.57 1.70
CA VAL A 229 6.51 11.83 2.32
C VAL A 229 5.45 11.59 3.38
N ARG A 230 5.62 12.19 4.54
CA ARG A 230 4.60 12.24 5.59
C ARG A 230 3.83 13.55 5.52
N TYR A 231 2.53 13.44 5.41
CA TYR A 231 1.60 14.57 5.50
C TYR A 231 0.92 14.58 6.86
N GLY A 232 0.83 15.75 7.48
CA GLY A 232 -0.01 15.96 8.67
C GLY A 232 -1.50 15.75 8.35
N PRO A 233 -2.38 15.67 9.38
CA PRO A 233 -3.83 15.55 9.17
C PRO A 233 -4.46 16.69 8.34
N ASP A 234 -3.75 17.80 8.21
CA ASP A 234 -4.11 18.96 7.38
C ASP A 234 -3.64 18.88 5.91
N GLY A 235 -2.97 17.78 5.52
CA GLY A 235 -2.44 17.59 4.17
C GLY A 235 -1.12 18.30 3.89
N VAL A 236 -0.50 18.92 4.90
CA VAL A 236 0.79 19.59 4.78
C VAL A 236 1.93 18.60 5.00
N GLU A 237 2.96 18.65 4.15
CA GLU A 237 4.19 17.86 4.33
C GLU A 237 4.87 18.23 5.64
N THR A 238 5.16 17.20 6.46
CA THR A 238 5.83 17.37 7.77
C THR A 238 7.18 16.68 7.85
N GLU A 239 7.35 15.57 7.12
CA GLU A 239 8.57 14.79 7.11
C GLU A 239 8.79 14.18 5.74
N ARG A 240 10.07 13.89 5.42
CA ARG A 240 10.48 13.25 4.19
C ARG A 240 11.59 12.23 4.47
N VAL A 241 11.50 11.08 3.79
CA VAL A 241 12.53 10.04 3.78
C VAL A 241 12.98 9.84 2.32
N ASP A 242 14.24 10.11 2.03
CA ASP A 242 14.80 9.81 0.71
C ASP A 242 15.03 8.30 0.56
N VAL A 243 14.65 7.75 -0.58
CA VAL A 243 14.82 6.34 -0.91
C VAL A 243 15.80 6.22 -2.06
N PRO A 244 16.91 5.44 -1.93
CA PRO A 244 17.95 5.38 -2.94
C PRO A 244 17.55 4.51 -4.16
N THR A 245 16.31 4.63 -4.61
CA THR A 245 15.75 4.00 -5.83
C THR A 245 14.71 4.90 -6.47
N ALA A 246 14.51 4.79 -7.78
CA ALA A 246 13.61 5.67 -8.53
C ALA A 246 12.15 5.49 -8.14
N GLN A 247 11.72 4.27 -7.88
CA GLN A 247 10.31 3.90 -7.81
C GLN A 247 9.96 3.25 -6.46
N PRO A 248 9.99 3.98 -5.31
CA PRO A 248 9.33 3.51 -4.11
C PRO A 248 7.82 3.40 -4.37
N SER A 249 7.20 2.30 -3.94
CA SER A 249 5.83 1.94 -4.33
C SER A 249 4.88 1.86 -3.14
N CYS A 250 5.24 1.20 -2.03
CA CYS A 250 4.35 1.08 -0.88
C CYS A 250 5.12 1.18 0.43
N VAL A 251 4.41 1.51 1.52
CA VAL A 251 5.01 1.72 2.84
C VAL A 251 4.22 1.05 3.96
N ALA A 252 4.94 0.59 4.98
CA ALA A 252 4.38 0.14 6.25
C ALA A 252 5.26 0.56 7.43
N LEU A 253 4.65 0.85 8.56
CA LEU A 253 5.34 1.03 9.83
C LEU A 253 5.36 -0.29 10.59
N GLY A 254 6.54 -0.75 10.97
CA GLY A 254 6.77 -2.04 11.59
C GLY A 254 7.90 -2.01 12.60
N GLY A 255 8.44 -3.19 12.93
CA GLY A 255 9.38 -3.35 14.03
C GLY A 255 8.66 -3.57 15.37
N VAL A 256 9.43 -3.85 16.41
CA VAL A 256 8.89 -4.15 17.75
C VAL A 256 8.08 -2.98 18.32
N ASP A 257 8.57 -1.75 18.09
CA ASP A 257 7.94 -0.51 18.56
C ASP A 257 7.10 0.19 17.47
N LEU A 258 6.95 -0.42 16.29
CA LEU A 258 6.26 0.13 15.11
C LEU A 258 6.84 1.47 14.63
N ASP A 259 8.13 1.69 14.81
CA ASP A 259 8.87 2.91 14.48
C ASP A 259 9.87 2.73 13.32
N THR A 260 9.82 1.58 12.67
CA THR A 260 10.61 1.28 11.47
C THR A 260 9.72 1.39 10.23
N LEU A 261 10.07 2.31 9.33
CA LEU A 261 9.43 2.46 8.04
C LEU A 261 10.01 1.43 7.06
N TYR A 262 9.19 0.51 6.57
CA TYR A 262 9.50 -0.41 5.48
C TYR A 262 8.96 0.17 4.17
N VAL A 263 9.77 0.11 3.10
CA VAL A 263 9.42 0.66 1.79
C VAL A 263 9.69 -0.38 0.72
N THR A 264 8.69 -0.74 -0.06
CA THR A 264 8.86 -1.55 -1.26
C THR A 264 9.21 -0.69 -2.46
N SER A 265 9.74 -1.29 -3.52
CA SER A 265 10.06 -0.59 -4.76
C SER A 265 9.93 -1.49 -5.99
N ALA A 266 10.01 -0.88 -7.17
CA ALA A 266 9.77 -1.53 -8.44
C ALA A 266 10.91 -1.34 -9.43
N ARG A 267 10.98 -2.28 -10.40
CA ARG A 267 11.87 -2.27 -11.56
C ARG A 267 11.12 -2.13 -12.89
N CYS A 268 9.81 -2.35 -12.88
CA CYS A 268 9.01 -2.20 -14.11
C CYS A 268 9.16 -0.78 -14.65
N ASP A 269 9.00 -0.64 -15.97
CA ASP A 269 9.09 0.63 -16.70
C ASP A 269 10.47 1.33 -16.65
N LEU A 270 11.49 0.70 -16.04
CA LEU A 270 12.89 1.14 -16.12
C LEU A 270 13.59 0.42 -17.27
N ASP A 271 14.20 1.18 -18.16
CA ASP A 271 15.04 0.61 -19.22
C ASP A 271 16.38 0.09 -18.66
N ALA A 272 17.20 -0.50 -19.54
CA ALA A 272 18.46 -1.12 -19.15
C ALA A 272 19.45 -0.11 -18.54
N ASP A 273 19.49 1.12 -19.03
CA ASP A 273 20.40 2.15 -18.54
C ASP A 273 19.94 2.67 -17.16
N ALA A 274 18.64 2.87 -16.98
CA ALA A 274 18.05 3.23 -15.70
C ALA A 274 18.27 2.13 -14.64
N LEU A 275 18.10 0.85 -15.00
CA LEU A 275 18.39 -0.28 -14.12
C LEU A 275 19.89 -0.42 -13.79
N ALA A 276 20.78 -0.09 -14.71
CA ALA A 276 22.23 -0.08 -14.45
C ALA A 276 22.61 1.05 -13.48
N ALA A 277 21.92 2.19 -13.56
CA ALA A 277 22.12 3.32 -12.67
C ALA A 277 21.42 3.15 -11.30
N ASP A 278 20.40 2.31 -11.22
CA ASP A 278 19.60 2.03 -10.00
C ASP A 278 19.69 0.56 -9.61
N ALA A 279 20.87 0.16 -9.13
CA ALA A 279 21.15 -1.23 -8.77
C ALA A 279 20.24 -1.78 -7.66
N ALA A 280 19.63 -0.93 -6.85
CA ALA A 280 18.74 -1.30 -5.74
C ALA A 280 17.25 -1.34 -6.13
N ALA A 281 16.91 -1.01 -7.38
CA ALA A 281 15.52 -1.06 -7.86
C ALA A 281 14.88 -2.44 -7.63
N GLY A 282 13.63 -2.46 -7.17
CA GLY A 282 12.88 -3.66 -6.80
C GLY A 282 13.29 -4.25 -5.44
N GLY A 283 14.11 -3.54 -4.66
CA GLY A 283 14.47 -3.91 -3.30
C GLY A 283 13.43 -3.47 -2.27
N VAL A 284 13.61 -3.93 -1.05
CA VAL A 284 12.93 -3.45 0.16
C VAL A 284 13.90 -2.59 0.95
N PHE A 285 13.43 -1.43 1.39
CA PHE A 285 14.23 -0.46 2.16
C PHE A 285 13.65 -0.23 3.54
N VAL A 286 14.49 0.22 4.47
CA VAL A 286 14.07 0.59 5.82
C VAL A 286 14.66 1.94 6.24
N ALA A 287 13.89 2.65 7.04
CA ALA A 287 14.35 3.85 7.75
C ALA A 287 13.78 3.85 9.17
N ALA A 288 14.60 4.29 10.14
CA ALA A 288 14.07 4.61 11.47
C ALA A 288 13.28 5.91 11.42
N THR A 289 12.19 5.98 12.15
CA THR A 289 11.37 7.19 12.29
C THR A 289 11.08 7.49 13.76
N ALA A 290 10.88 8.76 14.10
CA ALA A 290 10.38 9.16 15.41
C ALA A 290 8.87 8.93 15.57
N ARG A 291 8.18 8.50 14.52
CA ARG A 291 6.74 8.22 14.51
C ARG A 291 6.47 6.75 14.74
N ARG A 292 5.34 6.45 15.36
CA ARG A 292 4.90 5.08 15.59
C ARG A 292 3.70 4.76 14.72
N GLY A 293 3.72 3.57 14.12
CA GLY A 293 2.58 3.01 13.42
C GLY A 293 1.49 2.52 14.37
N LEU A 294 0.48 1.93 13.75
CA LEU A 294 -0.58 1.19 14.41
C LEU A 294 -0.50 -0.26 13.96
N PRO A 295 -0.88 -1.25 14.81
CA PRO A 295 -1.08 -2.60 14.32
C PRO A 295 -2.03 -2.61 13.13
N GLU A 296 -1.63 -3.30 12.07
CA GLU A 296 -2.46 -3.42 10.87
C GLU A 296 -3.79 -4.10 11.20
N PRO A 297 -4.95 -3.54 10.82
CA PRO A 297 -6.22 -4.21 10.98
C PRO A 297 -6.25 -5.53 10.21
N VAL A 298 -6.93 -6.53 10.76
CA VAL A 298 -7.05 -7.84 10.12
C VAL A 298 -8.45 -8.03 9.56
N PHE A 299 -8.54 -8.71 8.42
CA PHE A 299 -9.83 -9.07 7.83
C PHE A 299 -10.58 -10.04 8.75
N GLN A 300 -11.84 -9.71 9.05
CA GLN A 300 -12.67 -10.46 10.01
C GLN A 300 -13.53 -11.55 9.38
N GLY A 301 -13.63 -11.60 8.04
CA GLY A 301 -14.26 -12.72 7.33
C GLY A 301 -13.38 -13.98 7.39
N ALA A 302 -14.01 -15.14 7.26
CA ALA A 302 -13.34 -16.42 7.33
C ALA A 302 -13.68 -17.30 6.11
N PRO A 303 -12.78 -18.22 5.71
CA PRO A 303 -13.14 -19.27 4.76
C PRO A 303 -14.22 -20.16 5.39
N ALA A 304 -15.36 -20.35 4.67
CA ALA A 304 -16.45 -21.23 5.09
C ALA A 304 -16.04 -22.70 4.99
#